data_209a41f53f1350343931ae9783bb16df
#
_entry.id   209a41f53f1350343931ae9783bb16df
#
_cell.length_a   1.000
_cell.length_b   1.000
_cell.length_c   1.000
_cell.angle_alpha   90.00
_cell.angle_beta   90.00
_cell.angle_gamma   90.00
#
_symmetry.space_group_name_H-M   'P 1'
#
loop_
_entity.id
_entity.type
_entity.pdbx_description
1 polymer ?
#
loop_
_entity_poly.entity_id
_entity_poly.type
_entity_poly.pdbx_seq_one_letter_code
_entity_poly.pdbx_strand_id
1 'polypeptide(L)'
;MAVDYSAFGLTDKIAVVTGASQGIGRAIALGLAEAGAHLVLAKHPQGRQEEIATVKGEIEALGRKAIVVPTDVSKVEDVNAMIARAKAEFGRVDILVNNAGWTGTTPAIDVTEDEYDRTMAASLKSVFFACQAAARVMIPQGGGKIINIGSNFGVVAFQGRSVYAAAKAGVHHLSRALSLEWAKQGVIVNVVAPCITETDSRKVILERPGYKEWATGQMLPAGRWNQPQDLVGAVLFLSSSMADMIVGHVLMVDGGWTIH
;
A
#
# COMPACT_ATOMS: atom_id res chain seq x y z
N MET A 1 13.00 -20.48 -8.83
CA MET A 1 12.09 -20.38 -9.99
C MET A 1 11.40 -19.03 -9.91
N ALA A 2 11.33 -18.26 -10.99
CA ALA A 2 10.55 -17.05 -11.05
C ALA A 2 9.04 -17.41 -10.89
N VAL A 3 8.30 -16.63 -10.12
CA VAL A 3 6.86 -16.83 -9.94
C VAL A 3 6.16 -16.27 -11.18
N ASP A 4 5.27 -17.05 -11.76
CA ASP A 4 4.43 -16.59 -12.88
C ASP A 4 3.17 -15.89 -12.32
N TYR A 5 3.11 -14.58 -12.44
CA TYR A 5 1.98 -13.77 -12.00
C TYR A 5 0.92 -13.54 -13.08
N SER A 6 1.10 -14.05 -14.30
CA SER A 6 0.14 -13.88 -15.41
C SER A 6 -1.24 -14.47 -15.08
N ALA A 7 -1.27 -15.51 -14.25
CA ALA A 7 -2.50 -16.18 -13.80
C ALA A 7 -3.49 -15.26 -13.07
N PHE A 8 -3.05 -14.11 -12.52
CA PHE A 8 -3.95 -13.15 -11.88
C PHE A 8 -4.78 -12.32 -12.88
N GLY A 9 -4.47 -12.37 -14.18
CA GLY A 9 -5.31 -11.77 -15.23
C GLY A 9 -5.38 -10.25 -15.17
N LEU A 10 -4.28 -9.56 -14.83
CA LEU A 10 -4.23 -8.11 -14.74
C LEU A 10 -3.76 -7.43 -16.04
N THR A 11 -3.74 -8.17 -17.14
CA THR A 11 -3.32 -7.64 -18.45
C THR A 11 -4.11 -6.40 -18.81
N ASP A 12 -3.37 -5.35 -19.20
CA ASP A 12 -3.86 -4.03 -19.59
C ASP A 12 -4.70 -3.27 -18.53
N LYS A 13 -4.73 -3.76 -17.28
CA LYS A 13 -5.27 -3.00 -16.16
C LYS A 13 -4.39 -1.80 -15.83
N ILE A 14 -5.00 -0.72 -15.38
CA ILE A 14 -4.29 0.49 -14.96
C ILE A 14 -4.21 0.52 -13.44
N ALA A 15 -2.99 0.43 -12.91
CA ALA A 15 -2.73 0.41 -11.48
C ALA A 15 -1.99 1.66 -11.02
N VAL A 16 -2.50 2.31 -9.99
CA VAL A 16 -1.85 3.44 -9.30
C VAL A 16 -1.25 2.93 -8.00
N VAL A 17 0.04 3.17 -7.77
CA VAL A 17 0.74 2.76 -6.55
C VAL A 17 1.38 3.98 -5.89
N THR A 18 1.00 4.29 -4.65
CA THR A 18 1.60 5.38 -3.88
C THR A 18 2.86 4.90 -3.14
N GLY A 19 3.90 5.75 -3.10
CA GLY A 19 5.18 5.38 -2.48
C GLY A 19 5.92 4.27 -3.24
N ALA A 20 5.87 4.30 -4.58
CA ALA A 20 6.34 3.22 -5.46
C ALA A 20 7.87 3.16 -5.65
N SER A 21 8.65 4.10 -5.10
CA SER A 21 10.09 4.23 -5.38
C SER A 21 10.97 3.19 -4.68
N GLN A 22 10.49 2.55 -3.60
CA GLN A 22 11.28 1.63 -2.79
C GLN A 22 10.41 0.63 -2.00
N GLY A 23 11.05 -0.35 -1.37
CA GLY A 23 10.47 -1.26 -0.40
C GLY A 23 9.19 -1.94 -0.91
N ILE A 24 8.15 -1.93 -0.08
CA ILE A 24 6.87 -2.58 -0.37
C ILE A 24 6.23 -2.01 -1.65
N GLY A 25 6.20 -0.68 -1.80
CA GLY A 25 5.56 -0.05 -2.97
C GLY A 25 6.25 -0.41 -4.29
N ARG A 26 7.60 -0.48 -4.31
CA ARG A 26 8.37 -0.93 -5.47
C ARG A 26 8.05 -2.39 -5.80
N ALA A 27 8.09 -3.28 -4.81
CA ALA A 27 7.82 -4.70 -5.03
C ALA A 27 6.40 -4.93 -5.59
N ILE A 28 5.40 -4.22 -5.05
CA ILE A 28 4.01 -4.28 -5.52
C ILE A 28 3.91 -3.74 -6.95
N ALA A 29 4.55 -2.61 -7.26
CA ALA A 29 4.50 -2.02 -8.61
C ALA A 29 5.08 -2.96 -9.67
N LEU A 30 6.21 -3.61 -9.37
CA LEU A 30 6.82 -4.62 -10.25
C LEU A 30 5.92 -5.85 -10.39
N GLY A 31 5.39 -6.40 -9.30
CA GLY A 31 4.50 -7.55 -9.36
C GLY A 31 3.22 -7.29 -10.16
N LEU A 32 2.63 -6.09 -10.04
CA LEU A 32 1.49 -5.68 -10.87
C LEU A 32 1.87 -5.59 -12.35
N ALA A 33 3.08 -5.10 -12.67
CA ALA A 33 3.57 -5.05 -14.05
C ALA A 33 3.82 -6.45 -14.61
N GLU A 34 4.42 -7.35 -13.84
CA GLU A 34 4.62 -8.76 -14.18
C GLU A 34 3.29 -9.49 -14.42
N ALA A 35 2.25 -9.13 -13.66
CA ALA A 35 0.87 -9.62 -13.87
C ALA A 35 0.16 -8.95 -15.07
N GLY A 36 0.81 -8.02 -15.78
CA GLY A 36 0.34 -7.43 -17.03
C GLY A 36 -0.25 -6.02 -16.91
N ALA A 37 -0.24 -5.38 -15.73
CA ALA A 37 -0.78 -4.04 -15.55
C ALA A 37 0.14 -2.94 -16.10
N HIS A 38 -0.44 -1.81 -16.49
CA HIS A 38 0.25 -0.53 -16.70
C HIS A 38 0.25 0.28 -15.40
N LEU A 39 1.31 1.07 -15.16
CA LEU A 39 1.54 1.67 -13.86
C LEU A 39 1.53 3.20 -13.85
N VAL A 40 0.92 3.74 -12.79
CA VAL A 40 1.10 5.11 -12.33
C VAL A 40 1.86 5.06 -11.01
N LEU A 41 3.11 5.50 -11.05
CA LEU A 41 4.05 5.45 -9.94
C LEU A 41 4.04 6.79 -9.21
N ALA A 42 3.34 6.87 -8.09
CA ALA A 42 3.35 8.07 -7.28
C ALA A 42 4.53 8.06 -6.30
N LYS A 43 5.30 9.14 -6.30
CA LYS A 43 6.44 9.35 -5.41
C LYS A 43 6.38 10.73 -4.77
N HIS A 44 6.89 10.87 -3.55
CA HIS A 44 7.01 12.19 -2.92
C HIS A 44 7.82 13.13 -3.83
N PRO A 45 7.42 14.41 -4.03
CA PRO A 45 8.11 15.36 -4.91
C PRO A 45 9.60 15.47 -4.62
N GLN A 46 9.98 15.47 -3.33
CA GLN A 46 11.35 15.56 -2.88
C GLN A 46 12.00 14.17 -2.75
N GLY A 47 13.19 14.00 -3.34
CA GLY A 47 14.03 12.79 -3.21
C GLY A 47 13.60 11.59 -4.08
N ARG A 48 14.44 10.57 -4.12
CA ARG A 48 14.26 9.26 -4.77
C ARG A 48 13.95 9.33 -6.26
N GLN A 49 14.59 10.26 -6.95
CA GLN A 49 14.38 10.47 -8.39
C GLN A 49 15.00 9.34 -9.22
N GLU A 50 16.18 8.86 -8.81
CA GLU A 50 16.89 7.78 -9.48
C GLU A 50 16.19 6.43 -9.25
N GLU A 51 15.75 6.18 -8.01
CA GLU A 51 15.07 4.93 -7.67
C GLU A 51 13.75 4.78 -8.44
N ILE A 52 12.95 5.85 -8.54
CA ILE A 52 11.69 5.77 -9.26
C ILE A 52 11.90 5.66 -10.77
N ALA A 53 12.96 6.27 -11.32
CA ALA A 53 13.33 6.12 -12.72
C ALA A 53 13.76 4.67 -13.03
N THR A 54 14.49 4.04 -12.11
CA THR A 54 14.86 2.62 -12.20
C THR A 54 13.62 1.74 -12.22
N VAL A 55 12.68 1.94 -11.28
CA VAL A 55 11.42 1.16 -11.23
C VAL A 55 10.62 1.33 -12.53
N LYS A 56 10.53 2.57 -13.05
CA LYS A 56 9.88 2.82 -14.34
C LYS A 56 10.54 2.04 -15.48
N GLY A 57 11.88 2.08 -15.58
CA GLY A 57 12.62 1.35 -16.60
C GLY A 57 12.43 -0.18 -16.51
N GLU A 58 12.42 -0.74 -15.31
CA GLU A 58 12.14 -2.16 -15.09
C GLU A 58 10.74 -2.56 -15.58
N ILE A 59 9.72 -1.73 -15.31
CA ILE A 59 8.34 -1.95 -15.78
C ILE A 59 8.25 -1.85 -17.30
N GLU A 60 8.94 -0.89 -17.91
CA GLU A 60 8.98 -0.73 -19.37
C GLU A 60 9.70 -1.90 -20.05
N ALA A 61 10.72 -2.47 -19.41
CA ALA A 61 11.40 -3.68 -19.88
C ALA A 61 10.49 -4.93 -19.89
N LEU A 62 9.45 -4.95 -19.03
CA LEU A 62 8.39 -5.96 -19.04
C LEU A 62 7.33 -5.72 -20.16
N GLY A 63 7.51 -4.69 -20.99
CA GLY A 63 6.56 -4.31 -22.05
C GLY A 63 5.32 -3.61 -21.53
N ARG A 64 5.35 -3.07 -20.30
CA ARG A 64 4.23 -2.32 -19.71
C ARG A 64 4.52 -0.82 -19.77
N LYS A 65 3.47 0.00 -19.87
CA LYS A 65 3.62 1.46 -19.80
C LYS A 65 3.69 1.89 -18.33
N ALA A 66 4.55 2.86 -18.03
CA ALA A 66 4.63 3.47 -16.71
C ALA A 66 4.81 4.98 -16.78
N ILE A 67 4.06 5.71 -15.97
CA ILE A 67 4.28 7.15 -15.74
C ILE A 67 4.62 7.41 -14.27
N VAL A 68 5.44 8.42 -14.03
CA VAL A 68 5.77 8.90 -12.68
C VAL A 68 4.99 10.18 -12.41
N VAL A 69 4.32 10.23 -11.25
CA VAL A 69 3.57 11.41 -10.81
C VAL A 69 4.11 11.86 -9.45
N PRO A 70 4.74 13.06 -9.36
CA PRO A 70 5.09 13.65 -8.08
C PRO A 70 3.82 13.88 -7.24
N THR A 71 3.79 13.34 -6.02
CA THR A 71 2.60 13.33 -5.18
C THR A 71 3.01 13.37 -3.71
N ASP A 72 2.73 14.46 -3.02
CA ASP A 72 2.73 14.52 -1.58
C ASP A 72 1.36 14.04 -1.08
N VAL A 73 1.29 12.79 -0.61
CA VAL A 73 0.01 12.19 -0.21
C VAL A 73 -0.66 12.90 0.97
N SER A 74 0.05 13.73 1.73
CA SER A 74 -0.55 14.54 2.80
C SER A 74 -1.41 15.69 2.28
N LYS A 75 -1.24 16.05 0.99
CA LYS A 75 -1.97 17.11 0.28
C LYS A 75 -3.07 16.52 -0.60
N VAL A 76 -4.30 16.92 -0.32
CA VAL A 76 -5.49 16.39 -1.04
C VAL A 76 -5.45 16.78 -2.52
N GLU A 77 -4.96 17.98 -2.82
CA GLU A 77 -4.78 18.46 -4.20
C GLU A 77 -3.84 17.58 -5.01
N ASP A 78 -2.70 17.16 -4.45
CA ASP A 78 -1.73 16.28 -5.11
C ASP A 78 -2.34 14.89 -5.36
N VAL A 79 -3.08 14.37 -4.36
CA VAL A 79 -3.78 13.08 -4.47
C VAL A 79 -4.83 13.12 -5.59
N ASN A 80 -5.63 14.18 -5.67
CA ASN A 80 -6.60 14.38 -6.74
C ASN A 80 -5.91 14.49 -8.11
N ALA A 81 -4.83 15.26 -8.18
CA ALA A 81 -4.04 15.44 -9.42
C ALA A 81 -3.42 14.11 -9.89
N MET A 82 -2.95 13.27 -8.99
CA MET A 82 -2.42 11.93 -9.30
C MET A 82 -3.47 11.07 -10.01
N ILE A 83 -4.67 10.97 -9.47
CA ILE A 83 -5.75 10.17 -10.07
C ILE A 83 -6.24 10.80 -11.39
N ALA A 84 -6.35 12.12 -11.45
CA ALA A 84 -6.70 12.82 -12.68
C ALA A 84 -5.65 12.58 -13.79
N ARG A 85 -4.35 12.58 -13.44
CA ARG A 85 -3.26 12.28 -14.39
C ARG A 85 -3.32 10.83 -14.87
N ALA A 86 -3.62 9.87 -13.98
CA ALA A 86 -3.83 8.48 -14.36
C ALA A 86 -4.97 8.34 -15.39
N LYS A 87 -6.12 8.95 -15.11
CA LYS A 87 -7.28 8.95 -16.01
C LYS A 87 -6.98 9.64 -17.35
N ALA A 88 -6.27 10.76 -17.34
CA ALA A 88 -5.92 11.49 -18.57
C ALA A 88 -4.97 10.67 -19.47
N GLU A 89 -4.01 9.95 -18.89
CA GLU A 89 -3.04 9.16 -19.64
C GLU A 89 -3.61 7.85 -20.19
N PHE A 90 -4.42 7.14 -19.37
CA PHE A 90 -4.84 5.79 -19.68
C PHE A 90 -6.35 5.62 -19.89
N GLY A 91 -7.14 6.68 -19.68
CA GLY A 91 -8.60 6.66 -19.83
C GLY A 91 -9.36 6.05 -18.67
N ARG A 92 -8.68 5.32 -17.76
CA ARG A 92 -9.30 4.58 -16.65
C ARG A 92 -8.35 4.42 -15.46
N VAL A 93 -8.88 3.95 -14.34
CA VAL A 93 -8.11 3.46 -13.18
C VAL A 93 -8.78 2.19 -12.68
N ASP A 94 -8.11 1.04 -12.77
CA ASP A 94 -8.66 -0.26 -12.35
C ASP A 94 -8.25 -0.63 -10.93
N ILE A 95 -7.03 -0.28 -10.54
CA ILE A 95 -6.44 -0.66 -9.27
C ILE A 95 -5.81 0.58 -8.62
N LEU A 96 -6.09 0.79 -7.33
CA LEU A 96 -5.36 1.74 -6.49
C LEU A 96 -4.71 0.98 -5.34
N VAL A 97 -3.39 1.15 -5.16
CA VAL A 97 -2.66 0.66 -3.99
C VAL A 97 -2.18 1.84 -3.14
N ASN A 98 -2.82 2.06 -2.00
CA ASN A 98 -2.40 3.06 -1.02
C ASN A 98 -1.32 2.46 -0.11
N ASN A 99 -0.05 2.65 -0.52
CA ASN A 99 1.11 2.15 0.22
C ASN A 99 1.90 3.27 0.92
N ALA A 100 1.91 4.48 0.39
CA ALA A 100 2.60 5.60 1.03
C ALA A 100 2.09 5.83 2.46
N GLY A 101 3.01 6.16 3.37
CA GLY A 101 2.69 6.44 4.75
C GLY A 101 3.93 6.87 5.53
N TRP A 102 3.69 7.39 6.72
CA TRP A 102 4.76 7.77 7.64
C TRP A 102 4.46 7.22 9.04
N THR A 103 5.51 6.94 9.80
CA THR A 103 5.38 6.43 11.16
C THR A 103 6.50 6.98 12.05
N GLY A 104 6.13 7.60 13.14
CA GLY A 104 7.03 7.93 14.25
C GLY A 104 7.29 6.72 15.16
N THR A 105 8.25 6.88 16.08
CA THR A 105 8.57 5.91 17.15
C THR A 105 8.77 6.70 18.45
N THR A 106 7.75 7.45 18.86
CA THR A 106 7.78 8.34 20.01
C THR A 106 6.84 7.80 21.09
N PRO A 107 7.27 7.73 22.37
CA PRO A 107 6.37 7.43 23.47
C PRO A 107 5.18 8.38 23.48
N ALA A 108 3.98 7.87 23.79
CA ALA A 108 2.75 8.65 23.66
C ALA A 108 2.75 9.97 24.44
N ILE A 109 3.45 10.01 25.58
CA ILE A 109 3.57 11.20 26.42
C ILE A 109 4.43 12.31 25.77
N ASP A 110 5.30 11.95 24.83
CA ASP A 110 6.25 12.86 24.18
C ASP A 110 5.85 13.19 22.73
N VAL A 111 4.73 12.62 22.22
CA VAL A 111 4.26 12.91 20.85
C VAL A 111 3.85 14.37 20.76
N THR A 112 4.43 15.08 19.79
CA THR A 112 4.05 16.46 19.48
C THR A 112 2.81 16.50 18.57
N GLU A 113 2.11 17.64 18.57
CA GLU A 113 1.00 17.88 17.64
C GLU A 113 1.43 17.73 16.19
N ASP A 114 2.60 18.27 15.81
CA ASP A 114 3.16 18.14 14.46
C ASP A 114 3.41 16.68 14.05
N GLU A 115 3.92 15.86 14.98
CA GLU A 115 4.12 14.42 14.73
C GLU A 115 2.78 13.69 14.57
N TYR A 116 1.81 14.03 15.41
CA TYR A 116 0.45 13.49 15.32
C TYR A 116 -0.18 13.84 13.97
N ASP A 117 -0.20 15.11 13.60
CA ASP A 117 -0.82 15.60 12.37
C ASP A 117 -0.14 15.03 11.13
N ARG A 118 1.20 14.97 11.13
CA ARG A 118 1.97 14.34 10.05
C ARG A 118 1.63 12.87 9.89
N THR A 119 1.52 12.13 10.99
CA THR A 119 1.18 10.69 10.97
C THR A 119 -0.23 10.49 10.43
N MET A 120 -1.20 11.23 10.93
CA MET A 120 -2.60 11.13 10.52
C MET A 120 -2.79 11.58 9.07
N ALA A 121 -2.14 12.67 8.66
CA ALA A 121 -2.19 13.17 7.30
C ALA A 121 -1.64 12.14 6.28
N ALA A 122 -0.47 11.57 6.56
CA ALA A 122 0.19 10.64 5.64
C ALA A 122 -0.39 9.22 5.68
N SER A 123 -0.96 8.76 6.81
CA SER A 123 -1.31 7.34 7.00
C SER A 123 -2.80 7.04 7.08
N LEU A 124 -3.67 8.06 7.26
CA LEU A 124 -5.13 7.90 7.27
C LEU A 124 -5.84 8.87 6.34
N LYS A 125 -5.63 10.19 6.48
CA LYS A 125 -6.27 11.21 5.64
C LYS A 125 -5.96 10.97 4.17
N SER A 126 -4.70 10.71 3.83
CA SER A 126 -4.25 10.40 2.47
C SER A 126 -5.02 9.22 1.86
N VAL A 127 -5.21 8.15 2.64
CA VAL A 127 -5.92 6.94 2.22
C VAL A 127 -7.39 7.26 1.90
N PHE A 128 -8.06 8.02 2.77
CA PHE A 128 -9.46 8.41 2.53
C PHE A 128 -9.60 9.17 1.20
N PHE A 129 -8.82 10.22 1.00
CA PHE A 129 -8.96 11.05 -0.19
C PHE A 129 -8.48 10.36 -1.47
N ALA A 130 -7.49 9.47 -1.40
CA ALA A 130 -7.09 8.65 -2.54
C ALA A 130 -8.18 7.64 -2.92
N CYS A 131 -8.80 6.97 -1.95
CA CYS A 131 -9.95 6.10 -2.19
C CYS A 131 -11.11 6.88 -2.82
N GLN A 132 -11.43 8.07 -2.29
CA GLN A 132 -12.50 8.93 -2.83
C GLN A 132 -12.21 9.36 -4.26
N ALA A 133 -11.00 9.84 -4.54
CA ALA A 133 -10.61 10.26 -5.89
C ALA A 133 -10.67 9.10 -6.89
N ALA A 134 -10.19 7.92 -6.50
CA ALA A 134 -10.25 6.72 -7.34
C ALA A 134 -11.70 6.27 -7.56
N ALA A 135 -12.53 6.24 -6.53
CA ALA A 135 -13.94 5.83 -6.64
C ALA A 135 -14.73 6.71 -7.61
N ARG A 136 -14.46 8.03 -7.65
CA ARG A 136 -15.06 8.95 -8.63
C ARG A 136 -14.74 8.59 -10.08
N VAL A 137 -13.64 7.89 -10.33
CA VAL A 137 -13.26 7.37 -11.64
C VAL A 137 -13.79 5.94 -11.82
N MET A 138 -13.65 5.09 -10.82
CA MET A 138 -13.98 3.67 -10.87
C MET A 138 -15.48 3.41 -10.99
N ILE A 139 -16.32 4.13 -10.24
CA ILE A 139 -17.78 3.94 -10.26
C ILE A 139 -18.37 4.16 -11.66
N PRO A 140 -18.13 5.29 -12.36
CA PRO A 140 -18.68 5.49 -13.70
C PRO A 140 -18.16 4.51 -14.76
N GLN A 141 -16.99 3.89 -14.55
CA GLN A 141 -16.41 2.90 -15.48
C GLN A 141 -16.84 1.45 -15.18
N GLY A 142 -17.70 1.23 -14.17
CA GLY A 142 -18.24 -0.08 -13.80
C GLY A 142 -17.47 -0.82 -12.71
N GLY A 143 -16.51 -0.18 -12.05
CA GLY A 143 -15.83 -0.74 -10.88
C GLY A 143 -14.32 -0.61 -10.85
N GLY A 144 -13.72 -1.14 -9.80
CA GLY A 144 -12.28 -1.16 -9.55
C GLY A 144 -11.92 -1.80 -8.21
N LYS A 145 -10.64 -2.00 -7.98
CA LYS A 145 -10.09 -2.60 -6.76
C LYS A 145 -9.21 -1.58 -6.04
N ILE A 146 -9.45 -1.38 -4.75
CA ILE A 146 -8.63 -0.52 -3.90
C ILE A 146 -8.00 -1.38 -2.81
N ILE A 147 -6.67 -1.38 -2.76
CA ILE A 147 -5.90 -2.12 -1.78
C ILE A 147 -5.17 -1.12 -0.88
N ASN A 148 -5.56 -1.08 0.38
CA ASN A 148 -4.89 -0.24 1.38
C ASN A 148 -3.81 -1.06 2.10
N ILE A 149 -2.58 -0.58 2.15
CA ILE A 149 -1.54 -1.20 2.96
C ILE A 149 -1.74 -0.76 4.42
N GLY A 150 -2.31 -1.69 5.19
CA GLY A 150 -2.55 -1.56 6.62
C GLY A 150 -1.28 -1.77 7.44
N SER A 151 -1.46 -2.43 8.59
CA SER A 151 -0.39 -2.92 9.48
C SER A 151 -0.99 -3.90 10.48
N ASN A 152 -0.21 -4.86 10.98
CA ASN A 152 -0.54 -5.63 12.16
C ASN A 152 -0.86 -4.71 13.37
N PHE A 153 -0.24 -3.52 13.44
CA PHE A 153 -0.54 -2.52 14.48
C PHE A 153 -1.91 -1.84 14.33
N GLY A 154 -2.65 -2.14 13.27
CA GLY A 154 -4.08 -1.81 13.19
C GLY A 154 -4.98 -2.78 13.97
N VAL A 155 -4.40 -3.89 14.50
CA VAL A 155 -5.10 -4.93 15.28
C VAL A 155 -4.51 -5.06 16.67
N VAL A 156 -3.16 -5.03 16.78
CA VAL A 156 -2.44 -5.12 18.04
C VAL A 156 -1.69 -3.83 18.35
N ALA A 157 -1.55 -3.53 19.63
CA ALA A 157 -0.79 -2.36 20.08
C ALA A 157 0.71 -2.65 20.16
N PHE A 158 1.52 -1.60 19.99
CA PHE A 158 2.96 -1.68 20.20
C PHE A 158 3.49 -0.38 20.83
N GLN A 159 4.41 -0.51 21.76
CA GLN A 159 4.99 0.64 22.47
C GLN A 159 5.64 1.64 21.49
N GLY A 160 5.41 2.93 21.69
CA GLY A 160 5.92 4.00 20.85
C GLY A 160 5.25 4.09 19.46
N ARG A 161 4.08 3.47 19.27
CA ARG A 161 3.34 3.44 18.01
C ARG A 161 1.89 3.92 18.11
N SER A 162 1.52 4.59 19.20
CA SER A 162 0.13 4.93 19.51
C SER A 162 -0.60 5.62 18.36
N VAL A 163 -0.05 6.70 17.80
CA VAL A 163 -0.68 7.47 16.71
C VAL A 163 -0.72 6.66 15.42
N TYR A 164 0.38 5.96 15.09
CA TYR A 164 0.43 5.12 13.90
C TYR A 164 -0.54 3.93 13.99
N ALA A 165 -0.63 3.28 15.14
CA ALA A 165 -1.57 2.18 15.37
C ALA A 165 -3.01 2.67 15.23
N ALA A 166 -3.35 3.83 15.81
CA ALA A 166 -4.66 4.46 15.65
C ALA A 166 -4.97 4.77 14.17
N ALA A 167 -4.01 5.33 13.44
CA ALA A 167 -4.16 5.60 12.00
C ALA A 167 -4.41 4.31 11.20
N LYS A 168 -3.66 3.23 11.47
CA LYS A 168 -3.80 1.95 10.76
C LYS A 168 -5.08 1.19 11.16
N ALA A 169 -5.51 1.27 12.42
CA ALA A 169 -6.84 0.79 12.84
C ALA A 169 -7.94 1.58 12.11
N GLY A 170 -7.77 2.89 11.98
CA GLY A 170 -8.64 3.75 11.18
C GLY A 170 -8.70 3.31 9.72
N VAL A 171 -7.58 2.99 9.08
CA VAL A 171 -7.53 2.47 7.70
C VAL A 171 -8.29 1.14 7.59
N HIS A 172 -8.13 0.23 8.54
CA HIS A 172 -8.86 -1.04 8.55
C HIS A 172 -10.36 -0.84 8.59
N HIS A 173 -10.85 0.02 9.49
CA HIS A 173 -12.29 0.27 9.63
C HIS A 173 -12.83 1.12 8.47
N LEU A 174 -12.08 2.12 8.02
CA LEU A 174 -12.39 2.93 6.83
C LEU A 174 -12.61 2.04 5.60
N SER A 175 -11.74 1.06 5.38
CA SER A 175 -11.86 0.15 4.23
C SER A 175 -13.17 -0.65 4.26
N ARG A 176 -13.64 -1.05 5.45
CA ARG A 176 -14.95 -1.70 5.62
C ARG A 176 -16.09 -0.76 5.28
N ALA A 177 -16.04 0.48 5.81
CA ALA A 177 -17.07 1.50 5.56
C ALA A 177 -17.18 1.83 4.06
N LEU A 178 -16.04 2.11 3.41
CA LEU A 178 -16.02 2.41 1.97
C LEU A 178 -16.47 1.23 1.10
N SER A 179 -16.11 0.00 1.47
CA SER A 179 -16.60 -1.19 0.79
C SER A 179 -18.12 -1.34 0.92
N LEU A 180 -18.67 -1.08 2.10
CA LEU A 180 -20.12 -1.13 2.33
C LEU A 180 -20.86 -0.12 1.43
N GLU A 181 -20.30 1.07 1.26
CA GLU A 181 -20.89 2.11 0.43
C GLU A 181 -20.79 1.82 -1.07
N TRP A 182 -19.66 1.24 -1.53
CA TRP A 182 -19.30 1.24 -2.95
C TRP A 182 -19.34 -0.14 -3.63
N ALA A 183 -19.42 -1.25 -2.89
CA ALA A 183 -19.38 -2.59 -3.48
C ALA A 183 -20.49 -2.83 -4.50
N LYS A 184 -21.72 -2.35 -4.25
CA LYS A 184 -22.82 -2.42 -5.20
C LYS A 184 -22.60 -1.62 -6.48
N GLN A 185 -21.66 -0.69 -6.47
CA GLN A 185 -21.24 0.11 -7.62
C GLN A 185 -19.96 -0.45 -8.27
N GLY A 186 -19.56 -1.68 -7.89
CA GLY A 186 -18.42 -2.40 -8.45
C GLY A 186 -17.05 -2.01 -7.87
N VAL A 187 -16.97 -1.11 -6.88
CA VAL A 187 -15.69 -0.73 -6.25
C VAL A 187 -15.50 -1.50 -4.94
N ILE A 188 -14.45 -2.32 -4.90
CA ILE A 188 -14.13 -3.17 -3.74
C ILE A 188 -12.86 -2.64 -3.06
N VAL A 189 -12.95 -2.42 -1.77
CA VAL A 189 -11.84 -1.91 -0.95
C VAL A 189 -11.43 -2.98 0.06
N ASN A 190 -10.15 -3.40 0.01
CA ASN A 190 -9.58 -4.35 0.95
C ASN A 190 -8.27 -3.83 1.54
N VAL A 191 -7.78 -4.50 2.56
CA VAL A 191 -6.53 -4.19 3.25
C VAL A 191 -5.59 -5.37 3.18
N VAL A 192 -4.30 -5.11 2.89
CA VAL A 192 -3.19 -6.03 3.18
C VAL A 192 -2.43 -5.45 4.37
N ALA A 193 -2.34 -6.21 5.45
CA ALA A 193 -1.78 -5.76 6.72
C ALA A 193 -0.47 -6.50 7.06
N PRO A 194 0.70 -5.92 6.72
CA PRO A 194 1.99 -6.53 7.03
C PRO A 194 2.38 -6.32 8.49
N CYS A 195 3.31 -7.15 8.97
CA CYS A 195 4.16 -6.86 10.12
C CYS A 195 5.45 -6.16 9.70
N ILE A 196 6.50 -6.31 10.52
CA ILE A 196 7.86 -5.84 10.22
C ILE A 196 8.28 -6.38 8.85
N THR A 197 8.56 -5.46 7.93
CA THR A 197 9.02 -5.79 6.57
C THR A 197 10.41 -5.18 6.37
N GLU A 198 11.33 -5.99 5.86
CA GLU A 198 12.70 -5.57 5.58
C GLU A 198 12.73 -4.61 4.40
N THR A 199 13.03 -3.35 4.68
CA THR A 199 13.14 -2.28 3.69
C THR A 199 14.31 -1.38 4.05
N ASP A 200 14.89 -0.68 3.08
CA ASP A 200 16.00 0.25 3.33
C ASP A 200 15.68 1.30 4.39
N SER A 201 14.44 1.77 4.42
CA SER A 201 13.99 2.74 5.44
C SER A 201 13.92 2.15 6.86
N ARG A 202 13.99 0.84 7.01
CA ARG A 202 13.93 0.12 8.29
C ARG A 202 15.27 -0.44 8.74
N LYS A 203 16.33 -0.40 7.92
CA LYS A 203 17.64 -0.95 8.26
C LYS A 203 18.12 -0.55 9.65
N VAL A 204 18.09 0.73 9.99
CA VAL A 204 18.53 1.23 11.30
C VAL A 204 17.81 0.57 12.49
N ILE A 205 16.54 0.19 12.33
CA ILE A 205 15.78 -0.50 13.38
C ILE A 205 16.09 -2.00 13.38
N LEU A 206 16.19 -2.59 12.20
CA LEU A 206 16.41 -4.02 12.02
C LEU A 206 17.81 -4.46 12.44
N GLU A 207 18.81 -3.56 12.33
CA GLU A 207 20.20 -3.79 12.70
C GLU A 207 20.48 -3.51 14.20
N ARG A 208 19.48 -3.14 15.00
CA ARG A 208 19.66 -2.98 16.46
C ARG A 208 20.02 -4.32 17.09
N PRO A 209 21.05 -4.37 17.95
CA PRO A 209 21.45 -5.60 18.62
C PRO A 209 20.27 -6.26 19.37
N GLY A 210 20.09 -7.55 19.18
CA GLY A 210 19.03 -8.34 19.80
C GLY A 210 17.61 -8.14 19.25
N TYR A 211 17.39 -7.15 18.37
CA TYR A 211 16.06 -6.88 17.83
C TYR A 211 15.58 -8.00 16.89
N LYS A 212 16.48 -8.53 16.09
CA LYS A 212 16.18 -9.62 15.15
C LYS A 212 15.78 -10.88 15.93
N GLU A 213 16.60 -11.27 16.86
CA GLU A 213 16.41 -12.48 17.70
C GLU A 213 15.10 -12.38 18.50
N TRP A 214 14.83 -11.21 19.08
CA TRP A 214 13.57 -10.96 19.78
C TRP A 214 12.36 -11.06 18.83
N ALA A 215 12.40 -10.36 17.69
CA ALA A 215 11.26 -10.33 16.79
C ALA A 215 10.96 -11.69 16.16
N THR A 216 12.01 -12.40 15.72
CA THR A 216 11.84 -13.71 15.05
C THR A 216 11.64 -14.87 16.03
N GLY A 217 12.16 -14.76 17.26
CA GLY A 217 12.04 -15.81 18.28
C GLY A 217 10.77 -15.73 19.13
N GLN A 218 10.21 -14.52 19.33
CA GLN A 218 9.10 -14.33 20.25
C GLN A 218 7.81 -13.85 19.57
N MET A 219 7.93 -13.06 18.50
CA MET A 219 6.78 -12.36 17.91
C MET A 219 6.33 -12.94 16.56
N LEU A 220 7.19 -13.67 15.87
CA LEU A 220 6.93 -14.14 14.51
C LEU A 220 7.00 -15.69 14.44
N PRO A 221 5.88 -16.41 14.53
CA PRO A 221 5.83 -17.86 14.34
C PRO A 221 6.50 -18.34 13.05
N ALA A 222 6.48 -17.53 11.99
CA ALA A 222 7.18 -17.82 10.73
C ALA A 222 8.72 -17.79 10.85
N GLY A 223 9.30 -17.39 11.99
CA GLY A 223 10.74 -17.36 12.25
C GLY A 223 11.53 -16.31 11.48
N ARG A 224 10.87 -15.46 10.72
CA ARG A 224 11.47 -14.35 9.96
C ARG A 224 10.50 -13.18 9.81
N TRP A 225 11.01 -11.98 9.61
CA TRP A 225 10.18 -10.86 9.18
C TRP A 225 9.86 -10.91 7.69
N ASN A 226 8.88 -10.11 7.28
CA ASN A 226 8.49 -10.04 5.89
C ASN A 226 9.61 -9.46 5.01
N GLN A 227 9.71 -9.99 3.80
CA GLN A 227 10.32 -9.33 2.67
C GLN A 227 9.23 -8.57 1.90
N PRO A 228 9.55 -7.48 1.16
CA PRO A 228 8.58 -6.79 0.32
C PRO A 228 7.81 -7.71 -0.63
N GLN A 229 8.46 -8.75 -1.14
CA GLN A 229 7.89 -9.77 -2.04
C GLN A 229 6.79 -10.61 -1.39
N ASP A 230 6.82 -10.81 -0.07
CA ASP A 230 5.78 -11.58 0.64
C ASP A 230 4.40 -10.94 0.52
N LEU A 231 4.33 -9.62 0.25
CA LEU A 231 3.08 -8.88 0.13
C LEU A 231 2.51 -8.89 -1.29
N VAL A 232 3.34 -9.17 -2.29
CA VAL A 232 2.98 -9.06 -3.71
C VAL A 232 1.82 -9.99 -4.03
N GLY A 233 1.92 -11.27 -3.68
CA GLY A 233 0.87 -12.26 -3.97
C GLY A 233 -0.50 -11.88 -3.37
N ALA A 234 -0.52 -11.35 -2.14
CA ALA A 234 -1.74 -10.90 -1.49
C ALA A 234 -2.37 -9.71 -2.22
N VAL A 235 -1.56 -8.73 -2.66
CA VAL A 235 -2.03 -7.57 -3.42
C VAL A 235 -2.55 -8.00 -4.79
N LEU A 236 -1.84 -8.85 -5.52
CA LEU A 236 -2.28 -9.36 -6.83
C LEU A 236 -3.60 -10.13 -6.72
N PHE A 237 -3.72 -11.02 -5.73
CA PHE A 237 -4.94 -11.76 -5.47
C PHE A 237 -6.13 -10.83 -5.22
N LEU A 238 -6.00 -9.88 -4.29
CA LEU A 238 -7.06 -8.92 -3.99
C LEU A 238 -7.35 -7.93 -5.13
N SER A 239 -6.42 -7.74 -6.06
CA SER A 239 -6.58 -6.91 -7.26
C SER A 239 -7.25 -7.65 -8.41
N SER A 240 -7.31 -8.97 -8.38
CA SER A 240 -7.86 -9.83 -9.42
C SER A 240 -9.36 -10.09 -9.26
N SER A 241 -9.97 -10.69 -10.28
CA SER A 241 -11.35 -11.18 -10.23
C SER A 241 -11.55 -12.37 -9.27
N MET A 242 -10.48 -13.07 -8.89
CA MET A 242 -10.52 -14.15 -7.90
C MET A 242 -10.98 -13.66 -6.52
N ALA A 243 -10.89 -12.37 -6.25
CA ALA A 243 -11.28 -11.75 -4.98
C ALA A 243 -12.57 -10.90 -5.08
N ASP A 244 -13.44 -11.14 -6.08
CA ASP A 244 -14.66 -10.33 -6.26
C ASP A 244 -15.64 -10.43 -5.09
N MET A 245 -15.64 -11.54 -4.35
CA MET A 245 -16.47 -11.74 -3.16
C MET A 245 -15.74 -11.42 -1.83
N ILE A 246 -14.51 -10.90 -1.90
CA ILE A 246 -13.76 -10.45 -0.72
C ILE A 246 -13.92 -8.93 -0.61
N VAL A 247 -14.76 -8.50 0.32
CA VAL A 247 -15.24 -7.11 0.43
C VAL A 247 -15.00 -6.58 1.83
N GLY A 248 -14.22 -5.51 1.96
CA GLY A 248 -13.90 -4.88 3.26
C GLY A 248 -13.01 -5.75 4.17
N HIS A 249 -12.28 -6.70 3.60
CA HIS A 249 -11.46 -7.64 4.36
C HIS A 249 -10.10 -7.04 4.72
N VAL A 250 -9.57 -7.45 5.88
CA VAL A 250 -8.20 -7.19 6.31
C VAL A 250 -7.41 -8.50 6.25
N LEU A 251 -6.60 -8.64 5.20
CA LEU A 251 -5.75 -9.81 5.01
C LEU A 251 -4.42 -9.58 5.73
N MET A 252 -4.21 -10.31 6.82
CA MET A 252 -2.95 -10.27 7.56
C MET A 252 -1.86 -11.01 6.78
N VAL A 253 -0.73 -10.35 6.56
CA VAL A 253 0.50 -10.92 5.99
C VAL A 253 1.62 -10.61 6.98
N ASP A 254 1.59 -11.25 8.13
CA ASP A 254 2.30 -10.84 9.33
C ASP A 254 3.14 -11.94 9.99
N GLY A 255 3.34 -13.05 9.30
CA GLY A 255 4.13 -14.17 9.82
C GLY A 255 3.57 -14.80 11.09
N GLY A 256 2.27 -14.58 11.37
CA GLY A 256 1.59 -15.06 12.57
C GLY A 256 1.72 -14.13 13.78
N TRP A 257 2.21 -12.90 13.63
CA TRP A 257 2.33 -11.94 14.74
C TRP A 257 1.03 -11.76 15.53
N THR A 258 -0.12 -11.81 14.87
CA THR A 258 -1.43 -11.48 15.49
C THR A 258 -2.25 -12.69 15.90
N ILE A 259 -1.71 -13.91 15.88
CA ILE A 259 -2.46 -15.12 16.26
C ILE A 259 -2.32 -15.51 17.74
N HIS A 260 -1.51 -14.80 18.52
CA HIS A 260 -1.32 -15.03 19.96
C HIS A 260 -1.55 -13.76 20.79
#